data_446990f1528821d8e7315368de3f4b65
#
_entry.id   446990f1528821d8e7315368de3f4b65
#
_cell.length_a   1.000
_cell.length_b   1.000
_cell.length_c   1.000
_cell.angle_alpha   90.00
_cell.angle_beta   90.00
_cell.angle_gamma   90.00
#
_symmetry.space_group_name_H-M   'P 1'
#
loop_
_entity.id
_entity.type
_entity.pdbx_description
1 polymer ?
#
loop_
_entity_poly.entity_id
_entity_poly.type
_entity_poly.pdbx_seq_one_letter_code
_entity_poly.pdbx_strand_id
1 'polypeptide(L)'
;MKKLFLFLIASIMMIACSKQETNPFLMEWDTPYGLPPFNKIEEKHYLPALEAGIKEQEAEIEAIVNDTAAPTFENTIAAYEKSGALLNKVSLVLFNLSESDASESLQKLMEQVLPMISEHSDNIFMNVKLFNRVDAIYNQQDKLDLTIEQKMVLEKMHRRFIRNGIGLDAQKQARLRE
;
A
#
# COMPACT_ATOMS: atom_id res chain seq x y z
N MET A 1 -45.34 27.10 22.11
CA MET A 1 -44.92 25.94 21.34
C MET A 1 -43.88 26.27 20.26
N LYS A 2 -44.02 27.31 19.45
CA LYS A 2 -43.02 27.68 18.41
C LYS A 2 -41.62 28.04 18.95
N LYS A 3 -41.52 28.67 20.13
CA LYS A 3 -40.23 29.04 20.75
C LYS A 3 -39.48 27.83 21.33
N LEU A 4 -40.18 26.79 21.78
CA LEU A 4 -39.59 25.56 22.30
C LEU A 4 -38.98 24.71 21.18
N PHE A 5 -39.59 24.73 19.98
CA PHE A 5 -39.11 24.02 18.80
C PHE A 5 -37.83 24.64 18.23
N LEU A 6 -37.67 25.95 18.31
CA LEU A 6 -36.44 26.65 17.87
C LEU A 6 -35.23 26.35 18.78
N PHE A 7 -35.45 26.16 20.08
CA PHE A 7 -34.38 25.78 21.02
C PHE A 7 -33.91 24.34 20.82
N LEU A 8 -34.80 23.43 20.41
CA LEU A 8 -34.45 22.03 20.15
C LEU A 8 -33.61 21.88 18.86
N ILE A 9 -33.88 22.68 17.82
CA ILE A 9 -33.11 22.69 16.57
C ILE A 9 -31.73 23.30 16.76
N ALA A 10 -31.59 24.34 17.60
CA ALA A 10 -30.29 24.94 17.91
C ALA A 10 -29.36 24.02 18.71
N SER A 11 -29.94 23.13 19.55
CA SER A 11 -29.14 22.14 20.31
C SER A 11 -28.61 21.00 19.46
N ILE A 12 -29.24 20.66 18.34
CA ILE A 12 -28.81 19.58 17.43
C ILE A 12 -27.64 20.04 16.55
N MET A 13 -27.48 21.33 16.28
CA MET A 13 -26.38 21.86 15.48
C MET A 13 -25.03 21.96 16.22
N MET A 14 -24.99 21.81 17.54
CA MET A 14 -23.74 21.87 18.30
C MET A 14 -22.99 20.55 18.45
N ILE A 15 -23.50 19.42 17.89
CA ILE A 15 -22.87 18.10 18.00
C ILE A 15 -21.94 17.78 16.82
N ALA A 16 -21.82 18.65 15.81
CA ALA A 16 -21.15 18.35 14.55
C ALA A 16 -19.74 18.96 14.38
N CYS A 17 -19.08 19.35 15.47
CA CYS A 17 -17.68 19.81 15.40
C CYS A 17 -16.76 19.05 16.36
N SER A 18 -16.78 17.72 16.31
CA SER A 18 -15.56 17.00 16.68
C SER A 18 -14.56 17.27 15.56
N LYS A 19 -13.50 18.03 15.81
CA LYS A 19 -12.32 18.02 14.95
C LYS A 19 -11.91 16.56 14.82
N GLN A 20 -12.24 15.94 13.70
CA GLN A 20 -11.72 14.64 13.38
C GLN A 20 -10.20 14.82 13.32
N GLU A 21 -9.52 14.25 14.29
CA GLU A 21 -8.06 14.32 14.38
C GLU A 21 -7.50 13.71 13.11
N THR A 22 -6.91 14.55 12.27
CA THR A 22 -6.40 14.12 10.96
C THR A 22 -5.15 13.28 11.17
N ASN A 23 -5.16 12.05 10.67
CA ASN A 23 -4.02 11.17 10.74
C ASN A 23 -2.82 11.78 10.00
N PRO A 24 -1.67 12.02 10.67
CA PRO A 24 -0.51 12.66 10.06
C PRO A 24 0.06 11.93 8.85
N PHE A 25 -0.13 10.60 8.74
CA PHE A 25 0.31 9.83 7.58
C PHE A 25 -0.50 10.13 6.32
N LEU A 26 -1.77 10.52 6.45
CA LEU A 26 -2.65 10.86 5.34
C LEU A 26 -2.48 12.31 4.85
N MET A 27 -1.55 13.04 5.47
CA MET A 27 -1.24 14.42 5.13
C MET A 27 0.11 14.51 4.41
N GLU A 28 0.27 15.54 3.62
CA GLU A 28 1.59 15.93 3.13
C GLU A 28 2.44 16.47 4.30
N TRP A 29 3.71 16.09 4.35
CA TRP A 29 4.59 16.51 5.45
C TRP A 29 5.30 17.81 5.11
N ASP A 30 4.81 18.90 5.67
CA ASP A 30 5.45 20.22 5.62
C ASP A 30 6.48 20.34 6.77
N THR A 31 7.51 19.52 6.70
CA THR A 31 8.60 19.44 7.67
C THR A 31 9.94 19.65 6.96
N PRO A 32 10.97 20.13 7.66
CA PRO A 32 12.29 20.22 7.07
C PRO A 32 12.75 18.89 6.48
N TYR A 33 13.18 18.90 5.22
CA TYR A 33 13.63 17.71 4.46
C TYR A 33 12.55 16.63 4.25
N GLY A 34 11.27 16.94 4.45
CA GLY A 34 10.19 15.96 4.33
C GLY A 34 10.23 14.84 5.39
N LEU A 35 10.85 15.09 6.53
CA LEU A 35 10.93 14.12 7.61
C LEU A 35 9.56 13.83 8.23
N PRO A 36 9.31 12.62 8.76
CA PRO A 36 8.08 12.32 9.48
C PRO A 36 7.86 13.29 10.64
N PRO A 37 6.65 13.84 10.84
CA PRO A 37 6.34 14.70 11.99
C PRO A 37 6.18 13.86 13.26
N PHE A 38 7.27 13.28 13.77
CA PHE A 38 7.29 12.37 14.91
C PHE A 38 6.58 12.90 16.16
N ASN A 39 6.59 14.22 16.36
CA ASN A 39 5.87 14.88 17.46
C ASN A 39 4.33 14.89 17.30
N LYS A 40 3.80 14.46 16.16
CA LYS A 40 2.37 14.37 15.85
C LYS A 40 1.93 12.92 15.58
N ILE A 41 2.88 12.01 15.32
CA ILE A 41 2.59 10.61 15.06
C ILE A 41 2.43 9.87 16.39
N GLU A 42 1.30 9.19 16.55
CA GLU A 42 0.99 8.33 17.70
C GLU A 42 0.70 6.91 17.19
N GLU A 43 0.78 5.91 18.06
CA GLU A 43 0.55 4.49 17.69
C GLU A 43 -0.80 4.26 17.04
N LYS A 44 -1.85 4.94 17.51
CA LYS A 44 -3.21 4.88 16.94
C LYS A 44 -3.31 5.26 15.46
N HIS A 45 -2.30 5.97 14.93
CA HIS A 45 -2.28 6.45 13.55
C HIS A 45 -1.81 5.40 12.55
N TYR A 46 -1.02 4.40 12.99
CA TYR A 46 -0.40 3.44 12.07
C TYR A 46 -1.41 2.51 11.41
N LEU A 47 -2.20 1.78 12.20
CA LEU A 47 -3.12 0.78 11.65
C LEU A 47 -4.10 1.37 10.62
N PRO A 48 -4.83 2.48 10.91
CA PRO A 48 -5.72 3.08 9.92
C PRO A 48 -5.00 3.60 8.67
N ALA A 49 -3.75 4.06 8.80
CA ALA A 49 -2.97 4.54 7.66
C ALA A 49 -2.43 3.39 6.81
N LEU A 50 -2.05 2.27 7.42
CA LEU A 50 -1.65 1.05 6.71
C LEU A 50 -2.84 0.46 5.94
N GLU A 51 -4.02 0.35 6.57
CA GLU A 51 -5.24 -0.10 5.90
C GLU A 51 -5.59 0.80 4.70
N ALA A 52 -5.48 2.12 4.87
CA ALA A 52 -5.70 3.07 3.78
C ALA A 52 -4.66 2.88 2.66
N GLY A 53 -3.38 2.69 3.00
CA GLY A 53 -2.30 2.47 2.05
C GLY A 53 -2.43 1.16 1.28
N ILE A 54 -2.86 0.07 1.94
CA ILE A 54 -3.19 -1.21 1.29
C ILE A 54 -4.31 -1.01 0.27
N LYS A 55 -5.40 -0.38 0.68
CA LYS A 55 -6.56 -0.12 -0.19
C LYS A 55 -6.20 0.78 -1.38
N GLU A 56 -5.36 1.78 -1.16
CA GLU A 56 -4.88 2.65 -2.24
C GLU A 56 -4.05 1.84 -3.24
N GLN A 57 -3.10 1.04 -2.78
CA GLN A 57 -2.28 0.20 -3.67
C GLN A 57 -3.11 -0.86 -4.39
N GLU A 58 -4.12 -1.46 -3.76
CA GLU A 58 -5.04 -2.38 -4.43
C GLU A 58 -5.75 -1.71 -5.62
N ALA A 59 -6.23 -0.48 -5.44
CA ALA A 59 -6.86 0.28 -6.51
C ALA A 59 -5.87 0.64 -7.64
N GLU A 60 -4.62 0.98 -7.31
CA GLU A 60 -3.56 1.23 -8.28
C GLU A 60 -3.21 -0.03 -9.08
N ILE A 61 -3.07 -1.18 -8.41
CA ILE A 61 -2.85 -2.48 -9.08
C ILE A 61 -4.04 -2.83 -9.97
N GLU A 62 -5.27 -2.61 -9.51
CA GLU A 62 -6.47 -2.85 -10.30
C GLU A 62 -6.50 -1.97 -11.56
N ALA A 63 -6.07 -0.72 -11.47
CA ALA A 63 -5.93 0.16 -12.63
C ALA A 63 -4.90 -0.38 -13.63
N ILE A 64 -3.75 -0.87 -13.16
CA ILE A 64 -2.73 -1.48 -14.03
C ILE A 64 -3.27 -2.70 -14.75
N VAL A 65 -3.94 -3.63 -14.05
CA VAL A 65 -4.40 -4.90 -14.65
C VAL A 65 -5.62 -4.75 -15.55
N ASN A 66 -6.37 -3.67 -15.40
CA ASN A 66 -7.53 -3.33 -16.22
C ASN A 66 -7.20 -2.36 -17.37
N ASP A 67 -5.95 -1.89 -17.48
CA ASP A 67 -5.51 -1.10 -18.62
C ASP A 67 -5.61 -1.94 -19.91
N THR A 68 -6.42 -1.46 -20.86
CA THR A 68 -6.66 -2.13 -22.15
C THR A 68 -5.52 -1.95 -23.16
N ALA A 69 -4.60 -1.04 -22.90
CA ALA A 69 -3.41 -0.86 -23.73
C ALA A 69 -2.45 -2.06 -23.60
N ALA A 70 -1.73 -2.34 -24.68
CA ALA A 70 -0.68 -3.35 -24.65
C ALA A 70 0.31 -3.09 -23.51
N PRO A 71 0.79 -4.13 -22.80
CA PRO A 71 1.75 -3.96 -21.72
C PRO A 71 3.06 -3.33 -22.21
N THR A 72 3.48 -2.28 -21.51
CA THR A 72 4.78 -1.61 -21.71
C THR A 72 5.51 -1.50 -20.39
N PHE A 73 6.81 -1.21 -20.43
CA PHE A 73 7.55 -0.94 -19.20
C PHE A 73 6.88 0.17 -18.38
N GLU A 74 6.44 1.26 -19.04
CA GLU A 74 5.86 2.42 -18.36
C GLU A 74 4.48 2.14 -17.73
N ASN A 75 3.54 1.51 -18.49
CA ASN A 75 2.18 1.29 -18.00
C ASN A 75 2.04 0.04 -17.11
N THR A 76 3.10 -0.70 -16.89
CA THR A 76 3.06 -1.91 -16.07
C THR A 76 4.16 -1.90 -14.99
N ILE A 77 5.44 -1.88 -15.39
CA ILE A 77 6.54 -1.98 -14.43
C ILE A 77 6.72 -0.68 -13.66
N ALA A 78 6.86 0.45 -14.36
CA ALA A 78 7.02 1.75 -13.73
C ALA A 78 5.76 2.19 -12.98
N ALA A 79 4.56 1.81 -13.46
CA ALA A 79 3.31 2.04 -12.75
C ALA A 79 3.27 1.25 -11.41
N TYR A 80 3.68 -0.03 -11.42
CA TYR A 80 3.79 -0.84 -10.22
C TYR A 80 4.81 -0.25 -9.22
N GLU A 81 6.00 0.11 -9.67
CA GLU A 81 7.06 0.68 -8.81
C GLU A 81 6.63 2.00 -8.13
N LYS A 82 5.70 2.73 -8.75
CA LYS A 82 5.12 3.96 -8.19
C LYS A 82 3.95 3.70 -7.24
N SER A 83 3.36 2.52 -7.31
CA SER A 83 2.20 2.15 -6.50
C SER A 83 2.57 1.95 -5.02
N GLY A 84 1.59 2.08 -4.13
CA GLY A 84 1.76 1.84 -2.71
C GLY A 84 2.60 2.91 -1.99
N ALA A 85 2.65 4.13 -2.48
CA ALA A 85 3.44 5.20 -1.88
C ALA A 85 3.05 5.47 -0.42
N LEU A 86 1.75 5.49 -0.11
CA LEU A 86 1.25 5.65 1.26
C LEU A 86 1.62 4.46 2.14
N LEU A 87 1.40 3.23 1.67
CA LEU A 87 1.76 2.01 2.40
C LEU A 87 3.26 1.98 2.73
N ASN A 88 4.10 2.28 1.75
CA ASN A 88 5.55 2.36 1.94
C ASN A 88 5.95 3.45 2.94
N LYS A 89 5.35 4.64 2.84
CA LYS A 89 5.57 5.78 3.76
C LYS A 89 5.30 5.38 5.21
N VAL A 90 4.16 4.74 5.48
CA VAL A 90 3.78 4.32 6.84
C VAL A 90 4.66 3.17 7.33
N SER A 91 4.90 2.17 6.48
CA SER A 91 5.71 1.00 6.81
C SER A 91 7.14 1.37 7.16
N LEU A 92 7.77 2.26 6.39
CA LEU A 92 9.15 2.72 6.66
C LEU A 92 9.27 3.37 8.04
N VAL A 93 8.31 4.22 8.43
CA VAL A 93 8.34 4.86 9.77
C VAL A 93 8.13 3.81 10.86
N LEU A 94 7.14 2.93 10.68
CA LEU A 94 6.83 1.89 11.66
C LEU A 94 8.01 0.94 11.90
N PHE A 95 8.60 0.41 10.82
CA PHE A 95 9.73 -0.52 10.93
C PHE A 95 10.97 0.12 11.54
N ASN A 96 11.32 1.35 11.13
CA ASN A 96 12.44 2.05 11.72
C ASN A 96 12.27 2.29 13.23
N LEU A 97 11.05 2.66 13.67
CA LEU A 97 10.78 2.85 15.10
C LEU A 97 10.77 1.52 15.85
N SER A 98 10.22 0.45 15.27
CA SER A 98 10.21 -0.87 15.91
C SER A 98 11.60 -1.47 16.14
N GLU A 99 12.58 -1.08 15.32
CA GLU A 99 13.98 -1.50 15.46
C GLU A 99 14.78 -0.61 16.44
N SER A 100 14.38 0.65 16.60
CA SER A 100 15.14 1.63 17.40
C SER A 100 14.57 1.86 18.80
N ASP A 101 13.24 1.75 18.97
CA ASP A 101 12.51 2.02 20.22
C ASP A 101 11.29 1.11 20.34
N ALA A 102 11.52 -0.19 20.47
CA ALA A 102 10.48 -1.20 20.52
C ALA A 102 9.76 -1.23 21.87
N SER A 103 8.78 -0.33 22.06
CA SER A 103 7.84 -0.43 23.18
C SER A 103 6.99 -1.71 23.10
N GLU A 104 6.44 -2.19 24.22
CA GLU A 104 5.55 -3.35 24.23
C GLU A 104 4.29 -3.13 23.36
N SER A 105 3.77 -1.91 23.33
CA SER A 105 2.62 -1.55 22.50
C SER A 105 2.96 -1.56 21.01
N LEU A 106 4.17 -1.10 20.63
CA LEU A 106 4.63 -1.13 19.25
C LEU A 106 4.86 -2.58 18.78
N GLN A 107 5.36 -3.46 19.65
CA GLN A 107 5.49 -4.90 19.35
C GLN A 107 4.13 -5.54 19.06
N LYS A 108 3.10 -5.26 19.89
CA LYS A 108 1.74 -5.74 19.66
C LYS A 108 1.14 -5.20 18.35
N LEU A 109 1.44 -3.96 18.00
CA LEU A 109 1.04 -3.39 16.71
C LEU A 109 1.72 -4.13 15.54
N MET A 110 3.02 -4.43 15.66
CA MET A 110 3.76 -5.20 14.65
C MET A 110 3.17 -6.61 14.45
N GLU A 111 2.76 -7.30 15.52
CA GLU A 111 2.09 -8.61 15.42
C GLU A 111 0.79 -8.56 14.59
N GLN A 112 0.08 -7.43 14.62
CA GLN A 112 -1.13 -7.22 13.79
C GLN A 112 -0.80 -6.83 12.35
N VAL A 113 0.19 -5.98 12.17
CA VAL A 113 0.51 -5.36 10.87
C VAL A 113 1.28 -6.30 9.95
N LEU A 114 2.22 -7.10 10.48
CA LEU A 114 3.05 -7.97 9.65
C LEU A 114 2.23 -8.98 8.81
N PRO A 115 1.22 -9.68 9.36
CA PRO A 115 0.37 -10.55 8.57
C PRO A 115 -0.40 -9.80 7.46
N MET A 116 -0.90 -8.60 7.76
CA MET A 116 -1.64 -7.79 6.77
C MET A 116 -0.76 -7.40 5.57
N ILE A 117 0.47 -6.94 5.83
CA ILE A 117 1.43 -6.58 4.79
C ILE A 117 1.85 -7.82 3.99
N SER A 118 2.06 -8.96 4.67
CA SER A 118 2.41 -10.22 4.01
C SER A 118 1.29 -10.69 3.09
N GLU A 119 0.06 -10.77 3.58
CA GLU A 119 -1.11 -11.16 2.80
C GLU A 119 -1.31 -10.25 1.59
N HIS A 120 -1.18 -8.92 1.78
CA HIS A 120 -1.27 -7.95 0.70
C HIS A 120 -0.20 -8.18 -0.38
N SER A 121 1.06 -8.39 0.05
CA SER A 121 2.16 -8.73 -0.86
C SER A 121 1.88 -10.01 -1.65
N ASP A 122 1.40 -11.05 -0.98
CA ASP A 122 1.07 -12.34 -1.62
C ASP A 122 -0.07 -12.17 -2.64
N ASN A 123 -1.09 -11.38 -2.31
CA ASN A 123 -2.19 -11.09 -3.23
C ASN A 123 -1.70 -10.38 -4.50
N ILE A 124 -0.72 -9.48 -4.40
CA ILE A 124 -0.09 -8.83 -5.56
C ILE A 124 0.69 -9.86 -6.38
N PHE A 125 1.59 -10.64 -5.76
CA PHE A 125 2.48 -11.57 -6.49
C PHE A 125 1.82 -12.87 -6.90
N MET A 126 0.58 -13.12 -6.49
CA MET A 126 -0.29 -14.18 -7.01
C MET A 126 -1.36 -13.66 -7.98
N ASN A 127 -1.32 -12.37 -8.34
CA ASN A 127 -2.23 -11.80 -9.33
C ASN A 127 -1.83 -12.21 -10.75
N VAL A 128 -2.57 -13.16 -11.32
CA VAL A 128 -2.31 -13.70 -12.66
C VAL A 128 -2.39 -12.63 -13.75
N LYS A 129 -3.31 -11.65 -13.64
CA LYS A 129 -3.44 -10.59 -14.65
C LYS A 129 -2.20 -9.69 -14.65
N LEU A 130 -1.71 -9.32 -13.47
CA LEU A 130 -0.50 -8.52 -13.34
C LEU A 130 0.71 -9.30 -13.86
N PHE A 131 0.83 -10.57 -13.48
CA PHE A 131 1.90 -11.44 -14.00
C PHE A 131 1.90 -11.53 -15.51
N ASN A 132 0.74 -11.73 -16.14
CA ASN A 132 0.64 -11.81 -17.59
C ASN A 132 1.16 -10.55 -18.30
N ARG A 133 0.92 -9.36 -17.72
CA ARG A 133 1.45 -8.11 -18.24
C ARG A 133 2.97 -8.03 -18.10
N VAL A 134 3.50 -8.41 -16.94
CA VAL A 134 4.95 -8.46 -16.68
C VAL A 134 5.65 -9.47 -17.59
N ASP A 135 5.10 -10.66 -17.71
CA ASP A 135 5.63 -11.75 -18.54
C ASP A 135 5.66 -11.39 -20.04
N ALA A 136 4.61 -10.70 -20.52
CA ALA A 136 4.57 -10.21 -21.90
C ALA A 136 5.70 -9.22 -22.22
N ILE A 137 6.09 -8.36 -21.25
CA ILE A 137 7.21 -7.43 -21.40
C ILE A 137 8.54 -8.21 -21.30
N TYR A 138 8.65 -9.11 -20.32
CA TYR A 138 9.85 -9.92 -20.08
C TYR A 138 10.23 -10.75 -21.32
N ASN A 139 9.27 -11.41 -21.95
CA ASN A 139 9.50 -12.26 -23.12
C ASN A 139 9.93 -11.49 -24.38
N GLN A 140 9.80 -10.17 -24.41
CA GLN A 140 10.24 -9.34 -25.53
C GLN A 140 11.34 -8.33 -25.14
N GLN A 141 11.92 -8.43 -23.94
CA GLN A 141 12.85 -7.46 -23.40
C GLN A 141 14.06 -7.13 -24.29
N ASP A 142 14.54 -8.12 -25.05
CA ASP A 142 15.66 -7.94 -25.98
C ASP A 142 15.31 -7.09 -27.22
N LYS A 143 14.02 -6.88 -27.47
CA LYS A 143 13.51 -6.06 -28.58
C LYS A 143 13.13 -4.65 -28.12
N LEU A 144 13.15 -4.41 -26.80
CA LEU A 144 12.79 -3.14 -26.19
C LEU A 144 14.06 -2.31 -25.91
N ASP A 145 13.98 -1.02 -26.13
CA ASP A 145 15.07 -0.08 -25.79
C ASP A 145 15.02 0.27 -24.28
N LEU A 146 15.33 -0.74 -23.44
CA LEU A 146 15.37 -0.62 -22.00
C LEU A 146 16.80 -0.33 -21.53
N THR A 147 16.93 0.57 -20.54
CA THR A 147 18.21 0.77 -19.85
C THR A 147 18.59 -0.49 -19.03
N ILE A 148 19.84 -0.54 -18.58
CA ILE A 148 20.32 -1.66 -17.74
C ILE A 148 19.49 -1.75 -16.44
N GLU A 149 19.18 -0.61 -15.84
CA GLU A 149 18.37 -0.52 -14.61
C GLU A 149 16.94 -1.01 -14.86
N GLN A 150 16.32 -0.60 -15.96
CA GLN A 150 14.98 -1.04 -16.34
C GLN A 150 14.91 -2.54 -16.58
N LYS A 151 15.90 -3.12 -17.26
CA LYS A 151 16.01 -4.58 -17.44
C LYS A 151 16.14 -5.29 -16.09
N MET A 152 16.97 -4.75 -15.19
CA MET A 152 17.17 -5.35 -13.87
C MET A 152 15.88 -5.30 -13.02
N VAL A 153 15.12 -4.21 -13.05
CA VAL A 153 13.83 -4.10 -12.35
C VAL A 153 12.83 -5.11 -12.91
N LEU A 154 12.71 -5.20 -14.24
CA LEU A 154 11.84 -6.16 -14.92
C LEU A 154 12.19 -7.61 -14.55
N GLU A 155 13.46 -7.98 -14.61
CA GLU A 155 13.94 -9.32 -14.23
C GLU A 155 13.65 -9.66 -12.76
N LYS A 156 13.89 -8.70 -11.85
CA LYS A 156 13.62 -8.88 -10.41
C LYS A 156 12.14 -9.08 -10.16
N MET A 157 11.30 -8.25 -10.78
CA MET A 157 9.86 -8.34 -10.65
C MET A 157 9.32 -9.66 -11.19
N HIS A 158 9.70 -10.06 -12.41
CA HIS A 158 9.31 -11.33 -13.01
C HIS A 158 9.73 -12.51 -12.12
N ARG A 159 10.99 -12.53 -11.66
CA ARG A 159 11.52 -13.55 -10.76
C ARG A 159 10.76 -13.62 -9.43
N ARG A 160 10.30 -12.49 -8.92
CA ARG A 160 9.51 -12.45 -7.68
C ARG A 160 8.16 -13.14 -7.86
N PHE A 161 7.46 -12.95 -8.98
CA PHE A 161 6.25 -13.69 -9.31
C PHE A 161 6.48 -15.20 -9.35
N ILE A 162 7.53 -15.63 -10.05
CA ILE A 162 7.87 -17.06 -10.15
C ILE A 162 8.17 -17.67 -8.78
N ARG A 163 8.94 -16.97 -7.94
CA ARG A 163 9.28 -17.44 -6.58
C ARG A 163 8.07 -17.50 -5.64
N ASN A 164 7.09 -16.62 -5.83
CA ASN A 164 5.82 -16.67 -5.10
C ASN A 164 4.84 -17.72 -5.66
N GLY A 165 5.27 -18.53 -6.63
CA GLY A 165 4.51 -19.68 -7.09
C GLY A 165 3.37 -19.38 -8.04
N ILE A 166 3.41 -18.28 -8.78
CA ILE A 166 2.34 -17.89 -9.74
C ILE A 166 2.08 -18.97 -10.80
N GLY A 167 3.11 -19.76 -11.17
CA GLY A 167 3.00 -20.88 -12.13
C GLY A 167 2.61 -22.24 -11.51
N LEU A 168 2.39 -22.29 -10.20
CA LEU A 168 2.01 -23.52 -9.53
C LEU A 168 0.50 -23.78 -9.65
N ASP A 169 0.10 -25.06 -9.59
CA ASP A 169 -1.30 -25.44 -9.46
C ASP A 169 -1.88 -24.97 -8.11
N ALA A 170 -3.22 -24.88 -8.02
CA ALA A 170 -3.92 -24.35 -6.84
C ALA A 170 -3.57 -25.07 -5.54
N GLN A 171 -3.30 -26.39 -5.59
CA GLN A 171 -2.94 -27.19 -4.41
C GLN A 171 -1.53 -26.81 -3.91
N LYS A 172 -0.58 -26.63 -4.80
CA LYS A 172 0.78 -26.22 -4.46
C LYS A 172 0.83 -24.75 -4.00
N GLN A 173 0.01 -23.87 -4.62
CA GLN A 173 -0.12 -22.49 -4.15
C GLN A 173 -0.69 -22.40 -2.73
N ALA A 174 -1.69 -23.23 -2.39
CA ALA A 174 -2.25 -23.30 -1.06
C ALA A 174 -1.18 -23.71 -0.02
N ARG A 175 -0.37 -24.74 -0.34
CA ARG A 175 0.74 -25.18 0.54
C ARG A 175 1.87 -24.17 0.68
N LEU A 176 2.05 -23.28 -0.29
CA LEU A 176 3.08 -22.24 -0.22
C LEU A 176 2.68 -21.11 0.74
N ARG A 177 1.37 -20.95 0.99
CA ARG A 177 0.81 -19.92 1.90
C ARG A 177 0.71 -20.39 3.37
N GLU A 178 0.91 -21.67 3.65
CA GLU A 178 0.97 -22.26 5.00
C GLU A 178 2.34 -22.00 5.68
#